data_f75e890bc73e4b359465f403cd1f97bb
#
_entry.id   f75e890bc73e4b359465f403cd1f97bb
#
_cell.length_a   1.000
_cell.length_b   1.000
_cell.length_c   1.000
_cell.angle_alpha   90.00
_cell.angle_beta   90.00
_cell.angle_gamma   90.00
#
_symmetry.space_group_name_H-M   'P 1'
#
loop_
_entity.id
_entity.type
_entity.pdbx_description
1 polymer ?
#
loop_
_entity_poly.entity_id
_entity_poly.type
_entity_poly.pdbx_seq_one_letter_code
_entity_poly.pdbx_strand_id
1 'polypeptide(L)'
;MNKKVFFTDLDGTLLNDQKEITPGNQAAIDEALHRGHKVVITTGRPLASARIQAERLGLTKEGCYIVTYNGGQIYDPYHKKTLYGKPISRKLITPIFAEAHRRGLYIHTYSPTEIFTETDCPELHHYAANTLMSYEIVENVSEALPEEPYKLLAIHETDIAHLEAFRDYIKTAYAEILDSFFSSATYLEIVPTGISKGFAVRWMCDFLQIPIENSVSAGDAQNDIAMLEAAHIGAVMCNAFPGIAEHGNYVTTADNNHDGVAEIIHKFILKDA
;
A
#
# COMPACT_ATOMS: atom_id res chain seq x y z
N MET A 1 12.44 4.80 -27.56
CA MET A 1 11.61 5.38 -26.46
C MET A 1 12.26 5.07 -25.12
N ASN A 2 12.39 6.07 -24.27
CA ASN A 2 12.82 5.83 -22.90
C ASN A 2 11.69 5.13 -22.14
N LYS A 3 12.00 3.99 -21.51
CA LYS A 3 11.03 3.29 -20.67
C LYS A 3 10.69 4.16 -19.47
N LYS A 4 9.41 4.21 -19.11
CA LYS A 4 8.89 4.91 -17.92
C LYS A 4 8.27 3.89 -16.97
N VAL A 5 8.13 4.25 -15.69
CA VAL A 5 7.44 3.47 -14.68
C VAL A 5 6.34 4.30 -14.04
N PHE A 6 5.14 3.72 -13.97
CA PHE A 6 3.97 4.31 -13.36
C PHE A 6 3.63 3.59 -12.07
N PHE A 7 3.57 4.32 -10.96
CA PHE A 7 3.16 3.84 -9.65
C PHE A 7 1.75 4.35 -9.36
N THR A 8 0.84 3.49 -8.97
CA THR A 8 -0.52 3.88 -8.65
C THR A 8 -0.97 3.27 -7.33
N ASP A 9 -1.59 4.08 -6.47
CA ASP A 9 -2.41 3.52 -5.40
C ASP A 9 -3.65 2.84 -5.98
N LEU A 10 -4.34 2.07 -5.16
CA LEU A 10 -5.56 1.36 -5.54
C LEU A 10 -6.83 2.14 -5.13
N ASP A 11 -7.03 2.30 -3.83
CA ASP A 11 -8.31 2.76 -3.26
C ASP A 11 -8.42 4.29 -3.33
N GLY A 12 -9.39 4.81 -4.07
CA GLY A 12 -9.52 6.26 -4.31
C GLY A 12 -8.63 6.81 -5.43
N THR A 13 -7.80 5.97 -6.05
CA THR A 13 -6.92 6.34 -7.15
C THR A 13 -7.21 5.51 -8.40
N LEU A 14 -6.75 4.26 -8.49
CA LEU A 14 -7.00 3.39 -9.66
C LEU A 14 -8.41 2.81 -9.66
N LEU A 15 -8.91 2.45 -8.47
CA LEU A 15 -10.23 1.88 -8.29
C LEU A 15 -11.29 2.97 -8.10
N ASN A 16 -12.41 2.83 -8.80
CA ASN A 16 -13.60 3.64 -8.58
C ASN A 16 -14.30 3.28 -7.25
N ASP A 17 -15.41 3.94 -6.94
CA ASP A 17 -16.18 3.72 -5.71
C ASP A 17 -16.80 2.32 -5.64
N GLN A 18 -16.99 1.62 -6.78
CA GLN A 18 -17.45 0.24 -6.87
C GLN A 18 -16.30 -0.78 -6.74
N LYS A 19 -15.07 -0.33 -6.50
CA LYS A 19 -13.85 -1.14 -6.43
C LYS A 19 -13.51 -1.84 -7.75
N GLU A 20 -13.82 -1.18 -8.85
CA GLU A 20 -13.52 -1.62 -10.21
C GLU A 20 -12.58 -0.62 -10.89
N ILE A 21 -11.86 -1.08 -11.92
CA ILE A 21 -11.12 -0.17 -12.81
C ILE A 21 -12.06 0.35 -13.87
N THR A 22 -12.00 1.65 -14.16
CA THR A 22 -12.77 2.24 -15.25
C THR A 22 -12.21 1.81 -16.62
N PRO A 23 -13.06 1.72 -17.67
CA PRO A 23 -12.59 1.30 -19.00
C PRO A 23 -11.46 2.17 -19.57
N GLY A 24 -11.48 3.49 -19.33
CA GLY A 24 -10.42 4.40 -19.80
C GLY A 24 -9.11 4.16 -19.06
N ASN A 25 -9.13 3.97 -17.74
CA ASN A 25 -7.95 3.61 -16.96
C ASN A 25 -7.34 2.29 -17.44
N GLN A 26 -8.19 1.27 -17.68
CA GLN A 26 -7.72 -0.02 -18.19
C GLN A 26 -7.06 0.11 -19.57
N ALA A 27 -7.68 0.83 -20.49
CA ALA A 27 -7.15 1.02 -21.85
C ALA A 27 -5.80 1.77 -21.83
N ALA A 28 -5.68 2.82 -21.00
CA ALA A 28 -4.44 3.56 -20.87
C ALA A 28 -3.29 2.71 -20.27
N ILE A 29 -3.58 1.88 -19.28
CA ILE A 29 -2.62 0.94 -18.70
C ILE A 29 -2.17 -0.10 -19.74
N ASP A 30 -3.11 -0.71 -20.46
CA ASP A 30 -2.80 -1.70 -21.48
C ASP A 30 -1.93 -1.10 -22.58
N GLU A 31 -2.19 0.14 -23.01
CA GLU A 31 -1.36 0.86 -23.99
C GLU A 31 0.04 1.14 -23.42
N ALA A 32 0.16 1.57 -22.17
CA ALA A 32 1.45 1.81 -21.53
C ALA A 32 2.30 0.52 -21.48
N LEU A 33 1.70 -0.59 -21.08
CA LEU A 33 2.35 -1.90 -21.06
C LEU A 33 2.75 -2.36 -22.48
N HIS A 34 1.86 -2.16 -23.48
CA HIS A 34 2.15 -2.50 -24.87
C HIS A 34 3.37 -1.72 -25.42
N ARG A 35 3.55 -0.46 -25.02
CA ARG A 35 4.74 0.34 -25.37
C ARG A 35 5.98 -0.01 -24.53
N GLY A 36 5.89 -0.99 -23.63
CA GLY A 36 6.99 -1.50 -22.82
C GLY A 36 7.28 -0.70 -21.55
N HIS A 37 6.39 0.25 -21.20
CA HIS A 37 6.44 0.91 -19.88
C HIS A 37 6.10 -0.09 -18.77
N LYS A 38 6.34 0.29 -17.51
CA LYS A 38 6.09 -0.55 -16.33
C LYS A 38 4.97 0.05 -15.50
N VAL A 39 4.15 -0.82 -14.90
CA VAL A 39 3.04 -0.41 -14.03
C VAL A 39 3.20 -1.11 -12.68
N VAL A 40 3.16 -0.34 -11.62
CA VAL A 40 3.37 -0.80 -10.25
C VAL A 40 2.16 -0.40 -9.40
N ILE A 41 1.39 -1.40 -8.97
CA ILE A 41 0.40 -1.20 -7.92
C ILE A 41 1.15 -0.95 -6.62
N THR A 42 0.82 0.12 -5.89
CA THR A 42 1.51 0.52 -4.66
C THR A 42 0.49 0.76 -3.54
N THR A 43 0.29 -0.22 -2.68
CA THR A 43 -0.83 -0.23 -1.73
C THR A 43 -0.40 -0.57 -0.30
N GLY A 44 -1.18 -0.11 0.69
CA GLY A 44 -1.09 -0.58 2.09
C GLY A 44 -1.69 -1.97 2.32
N ARG A 45 -2.41 -2.52 1.33
CA ARG A 45 -3.03 -3.84 1.43
C ARG A 45 -2.01 -4.95 1.61
N PRO A 46 -2.37 -6.06 2.31
CA PRO A 46 -1.57 -7.30 2.33
C PRO A 46 -1.44 -7.92 0.94
N LEU A 47 -0.37 -8.72 0.75
CA LEU A 47 -0.09 -9.34 -0.55
C LEU A 47 -1.27 -10.18 -1.08
N ALA A 48 -1.92 -10.98 -0.22
CA ALA A 48 -3.07 -11.80 -0.62
C ALA A 48 -4.19 -10.93 -1.23
N SER A 49 -4.57 -9.85 -0.52
CA SER A 49 -5.60 -8.91 -1.00
C SER A 49 -5.16 -8.17 -2.27
N ALA A 50 -3.91 -7.70 -2.31
CA ALA A 50 -3.37 -6.98 -3.47
C ALA A 50 -3.29 -7.87 -4.73
N ARG A 51 -2.96 -9.16 -4.57
CA ARG A 51 -2.96 -10.14 -5.67
C ARG A 51 -4.35 -10.38 -6.23
N ILE A 52 -5.37 -10.53 -5.38
CA ILE A 52 -6.77 -10.66 -5.83
C ILE A 52 -7.15 -9.44 -6.70
N GLN A 53 -6.80 -8.24 -6.28
CA GLN A 53 -7.06 -7.04 -7.07
C GLN A 53 -6.27 -7.05 -8.37
N ALA A 54 -4.97 -7.33 -8.34
CA ALA A 54 -4.14 -7.38 -9.54
C ALA A 54 -4.67 -8.41 -10.57
N GLU A 55 -5.14 -9.57 -10.12
CA GLU A 55 -5.76 -10.60 -10.98
C GLU A 55 -7.06 -10.08 -11.61
N ARG A 56 -7.96 -9.47 -10.81
CA ARG A 56 -9.21 -8.88 -11.30
C ARG A 56 -8.99 -7.77 -12.34
N LEU A 57 -7.93 -6.99 -12.15
CA LEU A 57 -7.56 -5.88 -13.02
C LEU A 57 -6.70 -6.31 -14.24
N GLY A 58 -6.37 -7.59 -14.37
CA GLY A 58 -5.48 -8.08 -15.42
C GLY A 58 -4.04 -7.54 -15.32
N LEU A 59 -3.61 -7.12 -14.13
CA LEU A 59 -2.29 -6.53 -13.83
C LEU A 59 -1.30 -7.57 -13.29
N THR A 60 -1.37 -8.80 -13.80
CA THR A 60 -0.41 -9.89 -13.51
C THR A 60 0.47 -10.23 -14.70
N LYS A 61 0.49 -9.37 -15.72
CA LYS A 61 1.26 -9.52 -16.96
C LYS A 61 2.72 -9.11 -16.75
N GLU A 62 3.57 -9.47 -17.71
CA GLU A 62 4.95 -8.98 -17.75
C GLU A 62 4.99 -7.45 -17.77
N GLY A 63 5.79 -6.87 -16.88
CA GLY A 63 5.89 -5.43 -16.71
C GLY A 63 4.99 -4.84 -15.62
N CYS A 64 4.14 -5.66 -15.00
CA CYS A 64 3.37 -5.30 -13.81
C CYS A 64 4.09 -5.75 -12.55
N TYR A 65 4.01 -4.94 -11.48
CA TYR A 65 4.57 -5.26 -10.16
C TYR A 65 3.60 -4.82 -9.07
N ILE A 66 3.76 -5.38 -7.87
CA ILE A 66 2.92 -5.09 -6.71
C ILE A 66 3.81 -4.71 -5.53
N VAL A 67 3.63 -3.51 -5.02
CA VAL A 67 4.17 -3.05 -3.74
C VAL A 67 3.06 -3.16 -2.71
N THR A 68 3.31 -3.90 -1.63
CA THR A 68 2.35 -4.17 -0.57
C THR A 68 2.85 -3.69 0.78
N TYR A 69 1.98 -3.65 1.79
CA TYR A 69 2.33 -3.23 3.14
C TYR A 69 3.05 -1.87 3.15
N ASN A 70 2.59 -0.91 2.30
CA ASN A 70 3.19 0.42 2.14
C ASN A 70 4.69 0.40 1.76
N GLY A 71 5.16 -0.63 1.06
CA GLY A 71 6.57 -0.79 0.68
C GLY A 71 7.31 -1.90 1.42
N GLY A 72 6.67 -2.56 2.39
CA GLY A 72 7.26 -3.65 3.18
C GLY A 72 7.62 -4.87 2.35
N GLN A 73 6.87 -5.11 1.26
CA GLN A 73 7.15 -6.20 0.31
C GLN A 73 6.90 -5.74 -1.13
N ILE A 74 7.76 -6.17 -2.04
CA ILE A 74 7.63 -5.96 -3.48
C ILE A 74 7.57 -7.33 -4.16
N TYR A 75 6.55 -7.52 -4.97
CA TYR A 75 6.23 -8.80 -5.59
C TYR A 75 6.08 -8.67 -7.12
N ASP A 76 6.65 -9.63 -7.83
CA ASP A 76 6.47 -9.82 -9.27
C ASP A 76 5.35 -10.86 -9.49
N PRO A 77 4.13 -10.43 -9.88
CA PRO A 77 3.02 -11.33 -10.06
C PRO A 77 3.15 -12.24 -11.29
N TYR A 78 3.90 -11.82 -12.31
CA TYR A 78 4.13 -12.61 -13.51
C TYR A 78 5.05 -13.80 -13.23
N HIS A 79 6.20 -13.56 -12.57
CA HIS A 79 7.13 -14.61 -12.17
C HIS A 79 6.79 -15.25 -10.82
N LYS A 80 5.73 -14.79 -10.14
CA LYS A 80 5.27 -15.26 -8.81
C LYS A 80 6.40 -15.23 -7.76
N LYS A 81 7.15 -14.14 -7.71
CA LYS A 81 8.36 -14.02 -6.89
C LYS A 81 8.36 -12.74 -6.05
N THR A 82 8.72 -12.86 -4.77
CA THR A 82 9.10 -11.71 -3.94
C THR A 82 10.46 -11.19 -4.40
N LEU A 83 10.52 -9.90 -4.74
CA LEU A 83 11.72 -9.21 -5.17
C LEU A 83 12.42 -8.53 -4.00
N TYR A 84 11.64 -8.00 -3.05
CA TYR A 84 12.11 -7.36 -1.84
C TYR A 84 11.16 -7.65 -0.68
N GLY A 85 11.70 -7.75 0.53
CA GLY A 85 10.90 -7.87 1.76
C GLY A 85 11.71 -7.44 2.97
N LYS A 86 11.10 -6.64 3.84
CA LYS A 86 11.63 -6.24 5.15
C LYS A 86 10.60 -6.58 6.22
N PRO A 87 10.67 -7.80 6.80
CA PRO A 87 9.71 -8.24 7.81
C PRO A 87 9.97 -7.62 9.18
N ILE A 88 8.96 -7.67 10.05
CA ILE A 88 9.05 -7.37 11.48
C ILE A 88 9.52 -8.63 12.20
N SER A 89 10.57 -8.49 13.01
CA SER A 89 11.08 -9.63 13.78
C SER A 89 10.00 -10.20 14.72
N ARG A 90 9.86 -11.52 14.68
CA ARG A 90 8.93 -12.29 15.50
C ARG A 90 9.00 -11.93 17.00
N LYS A 91 10.20 -11.60 17.51
CA LYS A 91 10.43 -11.20 18.91
C LYS A 91 9.69 -9.93 19.33
N LEU A 92 9.31 -9.08 18.37
CA LEU A 92 8.61 -7.82 18.61
C LEU A 92 7.09 -8.01 18.71
N ILE A 93 6.54 -9.12 18.19
CA ILE A 93 5.09 -9.32 18.06
C ILE A 93 4.45 -9.44 19.45
N THR A 94 4.90 -10.38 20.26
CA THR A 94 4.32 -10.62 21.59
C THR A 94 4.28 -9.36 22.46
N PRO A 95 5.37 -8.59 22.65
CA PRO A 95 5.31 -7.39 23.50
C PRO A 95 4.44 -6.28 22.91
N ILE A 96 4.35 -6.15 21.59
CA ILE A 96 3.49 -5.14 20.93
C ILE A 96 2.02 -5.53 21.07
N PHE A 97 1.67 -6.80 20.86
CA PHE A 97 0.30 -7.31 21.05
C PHE A 97 -0.14 -7.16 22.50
N ALA A 98 0.70 -7.56 23.47
CA ALA A 98 0.40 -7.39 24.89
C ALA A 98 0.13 -5.94 25.29
N GLU A 99 0.90 -4.99 24.76
CA GLU A 99 0.67 -3.57 25.04
C GLU A 99 -0.60 -3.03 24.35
N ALA A 100 -0.91 -3.48 23.14
CA ALA A 100 -2.18 -3.15 22.47
C ALA A 100 -3.38 -3.63 23.28
N HIS A 101 -3.36 -4.89 23.73
CA HIS A 101 -4.42 -5.47 24.57
C HIS A 101 -4.55 -4.75 25.91
N ARG A 102 -3.43 -4.40 26.55
CA ARG A 102 -3.44 -3.61 27.80
C ARG A 102 -4.14 -2.26 27.65
N ARG A 103 -4.12 -1.70 26.42
CA ARG A 103 -4.81 -0.44 26.07
C ARG A 103 -6.23 -0.65 25.55
N GLY A 104 -6.72 -1.87 25.48
CA GLY A 104 -8.04 -2.19 24.93
C GLY A 104 -8.12 -2.02 23.41
N LEU A 105 -6.98 -2.08 22.71
CA LEU A 105 -6.92 -1.96 21.25
C LEU A 105 -6.99 -3.33 20.60
N TYR A 106 -7.76 -3.43 19.52
CA TYR A 106 -7.65 -4.55 18.59
C TYR A 106 -6.38 -4.42 17.76
N ILE A 107 -5.65 -5.52 17.61
CA ILE A 107 -4.44 -5.61 16.80
C ILE A 107 -4.40 -6.95 16.06
N HIS A 108 -3.91 -6.90 14.81
CA HIS A 108 -3.64 -8.09 14.04
C HIS A 108 -2.39 -7.95 13.18
N THR A 109 -1.98 -9.06 12.59
CA THR A 109 -0.93 -9.14 11.59
C THR A 109 -1.31 -10.12 10.50
N TYR A 110 -0.37 -10.49 9.63
CA TYR A 110 -0.64 -11.26 8.42
C TYR A 110 0.37 -12.38 8.23
N SER A 111 -0.11 -13.53 7.79
CA SER A 111 0.66 -14.49 7.01
C SER A 111 0.58 -14.13 5.52
N PRO A 112 1.21 -14.89 4.62
CA PRO A 112 1.06 -14.66 3.18
C PRO A 112 -0.38 -14.74 2.66
N THR A 113 -1.29 -15.40 3.38
CA THR A 113 -2.65 -15.71 2.93
C THR A 113 -3.75 -15.23 3.85
N GLU A 114 -3.48 -15.02 5.13
CA GLU A 114 -4.50 -14.83 6.16
C GLU A 114 -4.13 -13.75 7.17
N ILE A 115 -5.15 -13.23 7.84
CA ILE A 115 -5.00 -12.36 9.02
C ILE A 115 -4.80 -13.26 10.25
N PHE A 116 -3.86 -12.89 11.13
CA PHE A 116 -3.62 -13.55 12.42
C PHE A 116 -3.87 -12.57 13.58
N THR A 117 -4.69 -12.97 14.53
CA THR A 117 -5.03 -12.17 15.72
C THR A 117 -5.29 -13.06 16.93
N GLU A 118 -5.29 -12.45 18.13
CA GLU A 118 -5.62 -13.11 19.41
C GLU A 118 -7.04 -12.75 19.88
N THR A 119 -7.78 -11.94 19.10
CA THR A 119 -9.08 -11.39 19.51
C THR A 119 -10.14 -11.55 18.44
N ASP A 120 -11.30 -12.10 18.81
CA ASP A 120 -12.51 -12.09 18.00
C ASP A 120 -13.32 -10.82 18.30
N CYS A 121 -13.50 -9.94 17.31
CA CYS A 121 -14.16 -8.66 17.48
C CYS A 121 -14.73 -8.10 16.16
N PRO A 122 -15.64 -7.10 16.22
CA PRO A 122 -16.20 -6.47 15.02
C PRO A 122 -15.15 -5.89 14.07
N GLU A 123 -14.09 -5.28 14.59
CA GLU A 123 -12.99 -4.70 13.79
C GLU A 123 -12.30 -5.74 12.90
N LEU A 124 -12.08 -6.96 13.43
CA LEU A 124 -11.57 -8.09 12.64
C LEU A 124 -12.50 -8.41 11.49
N HIS A 125 -13.78 -8.58 11.78
CA HIS A 125 -14.78 -9.01 10.79
C HIS A 125 -14.95 -7.95 9.69
N HIS A 126 -15.01 -6.67 10.06
CA HIS A 126 -15.08 -5.56 9.09
C HIS A 126 -13.82 -5.50 8.21
N TYR A 127 -12.63 -5.61 8.81
CA TYR A 127 -11.38 -5.57 8.06
C TYR A 127 -11.24 -6.76 7.11
N ALA A 128 -11.54 -7.97 7.57
CA ALA A 128 -11.48 -9.19 6.78
C ALA A 128 -12.43 -9.13 5.57
N ALA A 129 -13.67 -8.65 5.77
CA ALA A 129 -14.64 -8.45 4.70
C ALA A 129 -14.14 -7.43 3.66
N ASN A 130 -13.61 -6.29 4.09
CA ASN A 130 -13.12 -5.23 3.22
C ASN A 130 -11.88 -5.64 2.41
N THR A 131 -11.03 -6.51 2.97
CA THR A 131 -9.80 -6.99 2.31
C THR A 131 -9.98 -8.30 1.55
N LEU A 132 -11.14 -8.96 1.69
CA LEU A 132 -11.44 -10.29 1.14
C LEU A 132 -10.45 -11.36 1.63
N MET A 133 -9.99 -11.24 2.87
CA MET A 133 -9.05 -12.17 3.49
C MET A 133 -9.74 -13.07 4.51
N SER A 134 -9.31 -14.32 4.57
CA SER A 134 -9.58 -15.20 5.71
C SER A 134 -8.77 -14.76 6.93
N TYR A 135 -9.15 -15.26 8.09
CA TYR A 135 -8.45 -14.98 9.34
C TYR A 135 -8.36 -16.21 10.23
N GLU A 136 -7.36 -16.22 11.08
CA GLU A 136 -7.17 -17.22 12.13
C GLU A 136 -7.05 -16.51 13.50
N ILE A 137 -7.84 -16.99 14.46
CA ILE A 137 -7.81 -16.53 15.85
C ILE A 137 -6.99 -17.55 16.64
N VAL A 138 -5.89 -17.11 17.24
CA VAL A 138 -4.93 -17.97 17.92
C VAL A 138 -4.64 -17.47 19.32
N GLU A 139 -4.13 -18.34 20.21
CA GLU A 139 -3.75 -17.96 21.58
C GLU A 139 -2.50 -17.07 21.60
N ASN A 140 -1.54 -17.28 20.69
CA ASN A 140 -0.30 -16.53 20.59
C ASN A 140 0.09 -16.38 19.10
N VAL A 141 -0.09 -15.17 18.59
CA VAL A 141 0.21 -14.86 17.19
C VAL A 141 1.68 -15.09 16.86
N SER A 142 2.59 -14.71 17.75
CA SER A 142 4.04 -14.88 17.52
C SER A 142 4.45 -16.36 17.32
N GLU A 143 3.78 -17.29 17.97
CA GLU A 143 4.04 -18.72 17.84
C GLU A 143 3.35 -19.33 16.62
N ALA A 144 2.12 -18.89 16.32
CA ALA A 144 1.29 -19.45 15.28
C ALA A 144 1.69 -19.01 13.87
N LEU A 145 2.29 -17.82 13.71
CA LEU A 145 2.68 -17.31 12.38
C LEU A 145 3.66 -18.26 11.67
N PRO A 146 3.43 -18.60 10.41
CA PRO A 146 4.35 -19.44 9.61
C PRO A 146 5.68 -18.71 9.30
N GLU A 147 5.63 -17.38 9.15
CA GLU A 147 6.79 -16.54 8.83
C GLU A 147 6.70 -15.17 9.52
N GLU A 148 7.79 -14.40 9.50
CA GLU A 148 7.80 -13.04 10.04
C GLU A 148 6.93 -12.11 9.18
N PRO A 149 6.03 -11.31 9.78
CA PRO A 149 5.08 -10.47 9.05
C PRO A 149 5.73 -9.15 8.59
N TYR A 150 5.13 -8.51 7.59
CA TYR A 150 5.60 -7.22 7.06
C TYR A 150 4.94 -6.01 7.72
N LYS A 151 3.85 -6.21 8.45
CA LYS A 151 3.06 -5.14 9.04
C LYS A 151 2.23 -5.65 10.22
N LEU A 152 2.07 -4.83 11.26
CA LEU A 152 1.01 -4.96 12.25
C LEU A 152 0.01 -3.83 12.02
N LEU A 153 -1.26 -4.07 12.33
CA LEU A 153 -2.33 -3.08 12.22
C LEU A 153 -3.13 -3.05 13.51
N ALA A 154 -3.14 -1.90 14.19
CA ALA A 154 -4.04 -1.66 15.32
C ALA A 154 -5.25 -0.85 14.83
N ILE A 155 -6.44 -1.23 15.28
CA ILE A 155 -7.71 -0.61 14.91
C ILE A 155 -8.48 -0.19 16.16
N HIS A 156 -9.11 0.99 16.09
CA HIS A 156 -10.12 1.42 17.06
C HIS A 156 -11.12 2.32 16.33
N GLU A 157 -12.37 1.87 16.20
CA GLU A 157 -13.37 2.53 15.35
C GLU A 157 -13.88 3.87 15.90
N THR A 158 -13.82 4.07 17.21
CA THR A 158 -14.49 5.19 17.89
C THR A 158 -13.57 6.10 18.70
N ASP A 159 -12.38 5.68 19.08
CA ASP A 159 -11.46 6.45 19.92
C ASP A 159 -10.05 6.55 19.32
N ILE A 160 -9.83 7.63 18.60
CA ILE A 160 -8.54 7.93 17.97
C ILE A 160 -7.47 8.23 19.03
N ALA A 161 -7.82 8.80 20.20
CA ALA A 161 -6.84 9.16 21.22
C ALA A 161 -6.10 7.93 21.79
N HIS A 162 -6.77 6.78 21.88
CA HIS A 162 -6.13 5.51 22.25
C HIS A 162 -5.10 5.06 21.21
N LEU A 163 -5.43 5.16 19.92
CA LEU A 163 -4.47 4.85 18.84
C LEU A 163 -3.31 5.84 18.80
N GLU A 164 -3.55 7.13 19.03
CA GLU A 164 -2.47 8.14 19.11
C GLU A 164 -1.51 7.84 20.26
N ALA A 165 -2.04 7.52 21.44
CA ALA A 165 -1.21 7.13 22.58
C ALA A 165 -0.42 5.83 22.33
N PHE A 166 -0.98 4.90 21.55
CA PHE A 166 -0.27 3.69 21.14
C PHE A 166 0.80 3.97 20.10
N ARG A 167 0.50 4.83 19.11
CA ARG A 167 1.51 5.32 18.16
C ARG A 167 2.71 5.94 18.85
N ASP A 168 2.47 6.80 19.85
CA ASP A 168 3.52 7.50 20.58
C ASP A 168 4.36 6.53 21.43
N TYR A 169 3.72 5.49 21.97
CA TYR A 169 4.43 4.37 22.61
C TYR A 169 5.34 3.63 21.60
N ILE A 170 4.83 3.24 20.44
CA ILE A 170 5.63 2.55 19.41
C ILE A 170 6.81 3.42 18.97
N LYS A 171 6.59 4.70 18.71
CA LYS A 171 7.64 5.67 18.34
C LYS A 171 8.71 5.86 19.43
N THR A 172 8.35 5.68 20.70
CA THR A 172 9.29 5.81 21.82
C THR A 172 10.03 4.52 22.08
N ALA A 173 9.31 3.41 22.16
CA ALA A 173 9.86 2.11 22.57
C ALA A 173 10.65 1.41 21.45
N TYR A 174 10.33 1.72 20.18
CA TYR A 174 10.88 1.02 19.02
C TYR A 174 11.42 1.97 17.93
N ALA A 175 11.80 3.20 18.29
CA ALA A 175 12.14 4.32 17.38
C ALA A 175 13.12 3.99 16.25
N GLU A 176 14.09 3.10 16.48
CA GLU A 176 15.11 2.73 15.48
C GLU A 176 14.73 1.48 14.66
N ILE A 177 13.63 0.82 15.03
CA ILE A 177 13.26 -0.50 14.50
C ILE A 177 11.95 -0.44 13.72
N LEU A 178 10.97 0.32 14.24
CA LEU A 178 9.62 0.42 13.70
C LEU A 178 9.20 1.87 13.50
N ASP A 179 8.52 2.10 12.39
CA ASP A 179 7.74 3.31 12.13
C ASP A 179 6.26 3.04 12.35
N SER A 180 5.49 4.07 12.71
CA SER A 180 4.06 3.98 12.84
C SER A 180 3.37 5.24 12.34
N PHE A 181 2.28 5.06 11.57
CA PHE A 181 1.51 6.14 10.97
C PHE A 181 0.05 5.73 10.76
N PHE A 182 -0.82 6.72 10.60
CA PHE A 182 -2.21 6.46 10.29
C PHE A 182 -2.41 6.34 8.77
N SER A 183 -3.06 5.25 8.33
CA SER A 183 -3.54 5.10 6.95
C SER A 183 -5.00 5.52 6.78
N SER A 184 -5.73 5.58 7.89
CA SER A 184 -7.06 6.20 8.02
C SER A 184 -7.22 6.71 9.45
N ALA A 185 -8.31 7.38 9.76
CA ALA A 185 -8.58 7.87 11.11
C ALA A 185 -8.58 6.77 12.18
N THR A 186 -8.90 5.52 11.80
CA THR A 186 -9.10 4.39 12.71
C THR A 186 -8.06 3.28 12.57
N TYR A 187 -7.06 3.42 11.67
CA TYR A 187 -6.07 2.40 11.34
C TYR A 187 -4.66 2.92 11.62
N LEU A 188 -4.00 2.36 12.63
CA LEU A 188 -2.59 2.61 12.93
C LEU A 188 -1.73 1.48 12.36
N GLU A 189 -0.99 1.81 11.32
CA GLU A 189 -0.01 0.92 10.68
C GLU A 189 1.31 0.92 11.43
N ILE A 190 1.89 -0.24 11.65
CA ILE A 190 3.21 -0.43 12.25
C ILE A 190 4.05 -1.24 11.27
N VAL A 191 5.14 -0.67 10.80
CA VAL A 191 6.02 -1.24 9.77
C VAL A 191 7.49 -1.10 10.18
N PRO A 192 8.43 -1.84 9.59
CA PRO A 192 9.86 -1.61 9.84
C PRO A 192 10.29 -0.19 9.42
N THR A 193 11.18 0.42 10.21
CA THR A 193 11.72 1.76 9.94
C THR A 193 12.25 1.90 8.51
N GLY A 194 11.98 3.03 7.87
CA GLY A 194 12.41 3.36 6.51
C GLY A 194 11.58 2.71 5.40
N ILE A 195 10.49 2.00 5.75
CA ILE A 195 9.52 1.48 4.78
C ILE A 195 8.47 2.55 4.52
N SER A 196 8.27 2.86 3.24
CA SER A 196 7.21 3.74 2.75
C SER A 196 6.94 3.45 1.27
N LYS A 197 5.81 3.92 0.75
CA LYS A 197 5.56 3.87 -0.70
C LYS A 197 6.65 4.62 -1.50
N GLY A 198 7.23 5.68 -0.95
CA GLY A 198 8.34 6.42 -1.57
C GLY A 198 9.67 5.66 -1.57
N PHE A 199 9.94 4.85 -0.55
CA PHE A 199 11.05 3.90 -0.59
C PHE A 199 10.88 2.94 -1.77
N ALA A 200 9.69 2.38 -1.94
CA ALA A 200 9.41 1.44 -3.02
C ALA A 200 9.55 2.05 -4.41
N VAL A 201 9.21 3.33 -4.61
CA VAL A 201 9.44 4.06 -5.87
C VAL A 201 10.93 4.05 -6.21
N ARG A 202 11.80 4.49 -5.30
CA ARG A 202 13.25 4.52 -5.50
C ARG A 202 13.82 3.13 -5.77
N TRP A 203 13.44 2.17 -4.92
CA TRP A 203 13.89 0.79 -5.05
C TRP A 203 13.50 0.17 -6.40
N MET A 204 12.25 0.39 -6.85
CA MET A 204 11.76 -0.13 -8.13
C MET A 204 12.45 0.53 -9.32
N CYS A 205 12.71 1.83 -9.27
CA CYS A 205 13.47 2.53 -10.31
C CYS A 205 14.88 1.94 -10.46
N ASP A 206 15.56 1.71 -9.34
CA ASP A 206 16.90 1.08 -9.32
C ASP A 206 16.85 -0.36 -9.85
N PHE A 207 15.90 -1.17 -9.39
CA PHE A 207 15.72 -2.56 -9.82
C PHE A 207 15.42 -2.68 -11.31
N LEU A 208 14.56 -1.81 -11.84
CA LEU A 208 14.18 -1.79 -13.26
C LEU A 208 15.21 -1.10 -14.15
N GLN A 209 16.24 -0.46 -13.54
CA GLN A 209 17.20 0.41 -14.24
C GLN A 209 16.51 1.51 -15.07
N ILE A 210 15.43 2.06 -14.51
CA ILE A 210 14.71 3.20 -15.06
C ILE A 210 15.08 4.42 -14.22
N PRO A 211 15.68 5.47 -14.81
CA PRO A 211 15.99 6.71 -14.08
C PRO A 211 14.76 7.28 -13.38
N ILE A 212 14.96 7.87 -12.19
CA ILE A 212 13.85 8.45 -11.41
C ILE A 212 13.07 9.52 -12.18
N GLU A 213 13.75 10.23 -13.09
CA GLU A 213 13.19 11.24 -13.99
C GLU A 213 12.13 10.66 -14.96
N ASN A 214 12.10 9.34 -15.09
CA ASN A 214 11.11 8.62 -15.89
C ASN A 214 10.04 7.93 -15.02
N SER A 215 9.91 8.33 -13.75
CA SER A 215 8.89 7.83 -12.85
C SER A 215 7.70 8.78 -12.72
N VAL A 216 6.51 8.22 -12.66
CA VAL A 216 5.25 8.92 -12.44
C VAL A 216 4.48 8.18 -11.36
N SER A 217 3.89 8.89 -10.43
CA SER A 217 3.04 8.29 -9.38
C SER A 217 1.67 8.93 -9.34
N ALA A 218 0.68 8.16 -8.87
CA ALA A 218 -0.68 8.62 -8.63
C ALA A 218 -1.16 8.19 -7.23
N GLY A 219 -1.76 9.12 -6.48
CA GLY A 219 -2.25 8.86 -5.12
C GLY A 219 -3.25 9.90 -4.66
N ASP A 220 -3.94 9.63 -3.55
CA ASP A 220 -5.01 10.48 -3.01
C ASP A 220 -4.96 10.64 -1.48
N ALA A 221 -4.16 9.85 -0.76
CA ALA A 221 -4.20 9.77 0.70
C ALA A 221 -2.84 10.04 1.37
N GLN A 222 -2.86 10.14 2.70
CA GLN A 222 -1.69 10.44 3.53
C GLN A 222 -0.51 9.47 3.31
N ASN A 223 -0.77 8.18 3.13
CA ASN A 223 0.26 7.17 2.89
C ASN A 223 0.88 7.24 1.48
N ASP A 224 0.30 8.07 0.58
CA ASP A 224 0.83 8.31 -0.77
C ASP A 224 1.82 9.46 -0.82
N ILE A 225 1.83 10.35 0.17
CA ILE A 225 2.70 11.54 0.19
C ILE A 225 4.14 11.17 -0.16
N ALA A 226 4.68 10.17 0.53
CA ALA A 226 6.07 9.75 0.29
C ALA A 226 6.29 9.22 -1.14
N MET A 227 5.27 8.64 -1.79
CA MET A 227 5.32 8.18 -3.18
C MET A 227 5.25 9.36 -4.16
N LEU A 228 4.33 10.30 -3.89
CA LEU A 228 4.15 11.50 -4.71
C LEU A 228 5.43 12.35 -4.72
N GLU A 229 6.07 12.52 -3.56
CA GLU A 229 7.33 13.27 -3.43
C GLU A 229 8.55 12.52 -3.99
N ALA A 230 8.54 11.19 -4.01
CA ALA A 230 9.68 10.40 -4.49
C ALA A 230 9.73 10.29 -6.01
N ALA A 231 8.59 10.23 -6.68
CA ALA A 231 8.53 10.17 -8.14
C ALA A 231 8.86 11.52 -8.78
N HIS A 232 9.38 11.50 -10.00
CA HIS A 232 9.61 12.74 -10.76
C HIS A 232 8.31 13.53 -11.01
N ILE A 233 7.25 12.82 -11.37
CA ILE A 233 5.89 13.38 -11.45
C ILE A 233 5.05 12.71 -10.35
N GLY A 234 4.70 13.48 -9.32
CA GLY A 234 3.71 13.11 -8.32
C GLY A 234 2.35 13.67 -8.72
N ALA A 235 1.46 12.83 -9.24
CA ALA A 235 0.13 13.23 -9.65
C ALA A 235 -0.88 12.94 -8.53
N VAL A 236 -1.50 13.97 -8.01
CA VAL A 236 -2.55 13.89 -6.99
C VAL A 236 -3.90 13.79 -7.67
N MET A 237 -4.74 12.87 -7.23
CA MET A 237 -6.11 12.77 -7.70
C MET A 237 -6.94 13.98 -7.23
N CYS A 238 -7.84 14.51 -8.07
CA CYS A 238 -8.67 15.67 -7.68
C CYS A 238 -9.67 15.34 -6.55
N ASN A 239 -9.96 14.05 -6.31
CA ASN A 239 -10.74 13.56 -5.18
C ASN A 239 -9.88 13.25 -3.93
N ALA A 240 -8.61 13.64 -3.92
CA ALA A 240 -7.70 13.38 -2.79
C ALA A 240 -8.18 14.03 -1.49
N PHE A 241 -7.75 13.46 -0.36
CA PHE A 241 -8.01 14.05 0.94
C PHE A 241 -7.39 15.44 1.07
N PRO A 242 -8.01 16.33 1.90
CA PRO A 242 -7.49 17.68 2.13
C PRO A 242 -6.01 17.66 2.54
N GLY A 243 -5.22 18.57 1.98
CA GLY A 243 -3.78 18.70 2.26
C GLY A 243 -2.86 17.84 1.39
N ILE A 244 -3.38 16.87 0.62
CA ILE A 244 -2.53 16.01 -0.22
C ILE A 244 -2.06 16.73 -1.49
N ALA A 245 -2.85 17.67 -2.03
CA ALA A 245 -2.56 18.36 -3.29
C ALA A 245 -1.21 19.09 -3.30
N GLU A 246 -0.73 19.57 -2.16
CA GLU A 246 0.53 20.30 -2.01
C GLU A 246 1.79 19.41 -2.06
N HIS A 247 1.60 18.07 -1.98
CA HIS A 247 2.68 17.08 -2.05
C HIS A 247 2.93 16.53 -3.46
N GLY A 248 2.11 16.93 -4.44
CA GLY A 248 2.32 16.59 -5.85
C GLY A 248 2.70 17.79 -6.70
N ASN A 249 3.15 17.53 -7.91
CA ASN A 249 3.42 18.57 -8.90
C ASN A 249 2.41 18.58 -10.05
N TYR A 250 1.39 17.76 -9.95
CA TYR A 250 0.22 17.74 -10.82
C TYR A 250 -1.03 17.31 -10.05
N VAL A 251 -2.16 17.97 -10.31
CA VAL A 251 -3.48 17.54 -9.81
C VAL A 251 -4.35 17.21 -11.02
N THR A 252 -5.00 16.04 -10.99
CA THR A 252 -5.88 15.62 -12.09
C THR A 252 -7.13 16.50 -12.18
N THR A 253 -7.74 16.56 -13.35
CA THR A 253 -9.05 17.18 -13.56
C THR A 253 -10.19 16.18 -13.39
N ALA A 254 -9.91 14.91 -13.69
CA ALA A 254 -10.81 13.79 -13.50
C ALA A 254 -10.51 13.04 -12.20
N ASP A 255 -11.54 12.54 -11.53
CA ASP A 255 -11.42 11.73 -10.31
C ASP A 255 -11.24 10.23 -10.62
N ASN A 256 -11.26 9.41 -9.57
CA ASN A 256 -11.13 7.96 -9.68
C ASN A 256 -12.33 7.28 -10.39
N ASN A 257 -13.49 7.94 -10.48
CA ASN A 257 -14.67 7.44 -11.17
C ASN A 257 -14.70 7.83 -12.66
N HIS A 258 -13.86 8.81 -13.08
CA HIS A 258 -13.90 9.44 -14.39
C HIS A 258 -12.54 9.39 -15.11
N ASP A 259 -11.84 8.26 -15.04
CA ASP A 259 -10.59 8.01 -15.77
C ASP A 259 -9.40 8.91 -15.37
N GLY A 260 -9.32 9.36 -14.10
CA GLY A 260 -8.22 10.24 -13.65
C GLY A 260 -6.83 9.64 -13.83
N VAL A 261 -6.68 8.32 -13.68
CA VAL A 261 -5.39 7.63 -13.92
C VAL A 261 -5.07 7.62 -15.43
N ALA A 262 -6.06 7.46 -16.30
CA ALA A 262 -5.84 7.56 -17.76
C ALA A 262 -5.34 8.96 -18.16
N GLU A 263 -5.88 10.03 -17.54
CA GLU A 263 -5.38 11.40 -17.75
C GLU A 263 -3.88 11.49 -17.46
N ILE A 264 -3.43 10.92 -16.34
CA ILE A 264 -2.00 10.92 -15.94
C ILE A 264 -1.16 10.13 -16.96
N ILE A 265 -1.61 8.92 -17.31
CA ILE A 265 -0.89 8.03 -18.23
C ILE A 265 -0.76 8.68 -19.61
N HIS A 266 -1.83 9.23 -20.18
CA HIS A 266 -1.78 9.91 -21.47
C HIS A 266 -0.85 11.12 -21.45
N LYS A 267 -0.86 11.90 -20.35
CA LYS A 267 -0.09 13.13 -20.25
C LYS A 267 1.40 12.89 -20.02
N PHE A 268 1.78 11.90 -19.21
CA PHE A 268 3.15 11.76 -18.73
C PHE A 268 3.83 10.46 -19.13
N ILE A 269 3.09 9.38 -19.40
CA ILE A 269 3.65 8.09 -19.80
C ILE A 269 3.67 7.92 -21.31
N LEU A 270 2.52 8.12 -21.97
CA LEU A 270 2.34 7.86 -23.41
C LEU A 270 2.77 9.03 -24.29
N LYS A 271 2.90 10.22 -23.74
CA LYS A 271 3.37 11.37 -24.52
C LYS A 271 4.87 11.21 -24.77
N ASP A 272 5.23 11.11 -26.04
CA ASP A 272 6.62 11.17 -26.48
C ASP A 272 7.22 12.53 -26.10
N ALA A 273 8.48 12.50 -25.61
CA ALA A 273 9.22 13.71 -25.25
C ALA A 273 9.62 14.50 -26.51
#